data_436b6f8be6e813cbf3fc941ca8b24915
#
_entry.id   436b6f8be6e813cbf3fc941ca8b24915
#
_cell.length_a   1.000
_cell.length_b   1.000
_cell.length_c   1.000
_cell.angle_alpha   90.00
_cell.angle_beta   90.00
_cell.angle_gamma   90.00
#
_symmetry.space_group_name_H-M   'P 1'
#
loop_
_entity.id
_entity.type
_entity.pdbx_description
1 polymer ?
#
loop_
_entity_poly.entity_id
_entity_poly.type
_entity_poly.pdbx_seq_one_letter_code
_entity_poly.pdbx_strand_id
1 'polypeptide(L)'
;MFKRNSTIVLLTLALVLALTACGGTSAQPAAPAVGGEGGDEAGGVEAALVTYSDSAQGFAIGHPGPWTQDTTFTNGVKFVGGDDWMTLEFVTPSAGTDAMNYAQSDIVAVTVAFPGFKQLSLAASTEVKNAIILGFTADGKSAVTGKTFTAHNERYYIMLADGRIAILTVVGPENHYDREGVRDIALTFQVTK
;
A
#
# COMPACT_ATOMS: atom_id res chain seq x y z
N MET A 1 -33.18 -17.41 -33.89
CA MET A 1 -33.94 -16.19 -34.20
C MET A 1 -34.46 -15.59 -32.90
N PHE A 2 -33.61 -14.77 -32.22
CA PHE A 2 -33.98 -14.09 -30.97
C PHE A 2 -33.75 -12.59 -31.12
N LYS A 3 -34.81 -11.83 -30.91
CA LYS A 3 -34.86 -10.36 -31.04
C LYS A 3 -34.16 -9.70 -29.84
N ARG A 4 -33.23 -8.81 -30.14
CA ARG A 4 -32.62 -7.86 -29.18
C ARG A 4 -33.58 -6.70 -28.99
N ASN A 5 -34.01 -6.48 -27.75
CA ASN A 5 -34.68 -5.24 -27.35
C ASN A 5 -33.65 -4.35 -26.60
N SER A 6 -33.23 -3.29 -27.27
CA SER A 6 -32.48 -2.17 -26.66
C SER A 6 -33.48 -1.19 -26.04
N THR A 7 -33.42 -0.97 -24.76
CA THR A 7 -34.14 0.13 -24.13
C THR A 7 -33.10 1.12 -23.62
N ILE A 8 -32.97 2.22 -24.33
CA ILE A 8 -32.18 3.40 -23.91
C ILE A 8 -33.07 4.19 -22.98
N VAL A 9 -32.61 4.38 -21.71
CA VAL A 9 -33.21 5.33 -20.76
C VAL A 9 -32.26 6.50 -20.63
N LEU A 10 -32.60 7.60 -21.27
CA LEU A 10 -32.04 8.93 -21.02
C LEU A 10 -32.65 9.46 -19.72
N LEU A 11 -31.82 9.77 -18.75
CA LEU A 11 -32.23 10.57 -17.59
C LEU A 11 -31.35 11.80 -17.50
N THR A 12 -31.89 12.92 -17.98
CA THR A 12 -31.42 14.29 -17.72
C THR A 12 -31.91 14.71 -16.34
N LEU A 13 -31.04 15.19 -15.46
CA LEU A 13 -31.48 15.94 -14.31
C LEU A 13 -30.53 17.08 -13.95
N ALA A 14 -31.20 18.18 -13.73
CA ALA A 14 -30.76 19.56 -13.66
C ALA A 14 -29.85 19.90 -12.46
N LEU A 15 -29.03 20.89 -12.75
CA LEU A 15 -28.22 21.77 -11.94
C LEU A 15 -29.05 22.52 -10.87
N VAL A 16 -28.60 22.47 -9.60
CA VAL A 16 -28.98 23.48 -8.58
C VAL A 16 -27.71 23.99 -7.91
N LEU A 17 -27.36 25.23 -8.21
CA LEU A 17 -26.40 26.04 -7.47
C LEU A 17 -27.07 26.56 -6.20
N ALA A 18 -26.44 26.38 -5.05
CA ALA A 18 -26.69 27.18 -3.87
C ALA A 18 -25.36 27.68 -3.28
N LEU A 19 -25.06 28.96 -3.54
CA LEU A 19 -24.04 29.73 -2.83
C LEU A 19 -24.59 30.11 -1.45
N THR A 20 -23.84 29.75 -0.38
CA THR A 20 -23.93 30.48 0.88
C THR A 20 -22.53 30.76 1.39
N ALA A 21 -22.16 32.02 1.29
CA ALA A 21 -21.02 32.63 1.94
C ALA A 21 -21.38 32.89 3.41
N CYS A 22 -20.52 32.51 4.35
CA CYS A 22 -20.37 33.21 5.61
C CYS A 22 -18.98 33.02 6.17
N GLY A 23 -18.31 34.14 6.39
CA GLY A 23 -16.94 34.27 6.84
C GLY A 23 -16.76 33.89 8.32
N GLY A 24 -15.53 33.51 8.62
CA GLY A 24 -15.01 33.32 9.96
C GLY A 24 -13.49 33.35 9.89
N THR A 25 -12.92 34.56 10.04
CA THR A 25 -11.49 34.80 10.23
C THR A 25 -11.08 34.28 11.62
N SER A 26 -10.41 33.11 11.69
CA SER A 26 -9.65 32.69 12.85
C SER A 26 -8.18 32.96 12.58
N ALA A 27 -7.61 33.91 13.30
CA ALA A 27 -6.19 34.20 13.28
C ALA A 27 -5.40 32.98 13.82
N GLN A 28 -4.58 32.38 12.97
CA GLN A 28 -3.61 31.34 13.30
C GLN A 28 -2.33 32.01 13.80
N PRO A 29 -1.80 31.62 14.98
CA PRO A 29 -0.51 32.15 15.43
C PRO A 29 0.61 31.70 14.49
N ALA A 30 1.43 32.66 14.04
CA ALA A 30 2.59 32.41 13.22
C ALA A 30 3.61 31.58 14.01
N ALA A 31 3.94 30.39 13.49
CA ALA A 31 5.10 29.62 13.92
C ALA A 31 6.39 30.29 13.37
N PRO A 32 7.51 30.27 14.12
CA PRO A 32 8.77 30.84 13.67
C PRO A 32 9.33 30.08 12.48
N ALA A 33 9.67 30.81 11.41
CA ALA A 33 10.39 30.28 10.28
C ALA A 33 11.80 29.86 10.72
N VAL A 34 12.06 28.57 10.76
CA VAL A 34 13.41 28.02 10.77
C VAL A 34 13.75 27.77 9.31
N GLY A 35 14.66 28.60 8.77
CA GLY A 35 15.27 28.37 7.47
C GLY A 35 16.16 27.14 7.56
N GLY A 36 15.78 26.09 6.88
CA GLY A 36 16.58 24.89 6.59
C GLY A 36 16.70 24.81 5.07
N GLU A 37 17.93 24.88 4.60
CA GLU A 37 18.29 24.69 3.19
C GLU A 37 17.82 23.33 2.70
N GLY A 38 17.22 23.33 1.48
CA GLY A 38 16.65 22.14 0.86
C GLY A 38 17.71 21.09 0.55
N GLY A 39 17.56 19.95 1.19
CA GLY A 39 18.00 18.68 0.65
C GLY A 39 16.76 18.00 0.08
N ASP A 40 16.78 17.60 -1.18
CA ASP A 40 15.83 16.66 -1.78
C ASP A 40 16.01 15.30 -1.07
N GLU A 41 15.55 15.19 0.16
CA GLU A 41 15.38 13.92 0.85
C GLU A 41 14.14 13.26 0.25
N ALA A 42 14.36 12.44 -0.78
CA ALA A 42 13.38 11.48 -1.24
C ALA A 42 12.93 10.67 -0.02
N GLY A 43 11.62 10.75 0.34
CA GLY A 43 11.06 10.21 1.57
C GLY A 43 11.14 8.69 1.63
N GLY A 44 12.32 8.17 1.98
CA GLY A 44 12.53 6.76 2.28
C GLY A 44 11.73 6.31 3.50
N VAL A 45 11.75 5.04 3.79
CA VAL A 45 11.04 4.39 4.92
C VAL A 45 11.55 4.85 6.30
N GLU A 46 12.69 5.55 6.38
CA GLU A 46 13.28 6.09 7.63
C GLU A 46 12.43 7.16 8.33
N ALA A 47 11.38 7.68 7.70
CA ALA A 47 10.49 8.65 8.32
C ALA A 47 9.69 8.01 9.46
N ALA A 48 9.40 8.80 10.52
CA ALA A 48 8.56 8.37 11.64
C ALA A 48 7.24 7.77 11.14
N LEU A 49 6.87 6.59 11.68
CA LEU A 49 5.66 5.89 11.29
C LEU A 49 4.41 6.58 11.89
N VAL A 50 3.39 6.75 11.08
CA VAL A 50 2.05 7.21 11.45
C VAL A 50 1.08 6.03 11.32
N THR A 51 0.20 5.84 12.30
CA THR A 51 -0.76 4.73 12.29
C THR A 51 -1.98 5.08 11.45
N TYR A 52 -2.27 4.26 10.47
CA TYR A 52 -3.55 4.19 9.78
C TYR A 52 -4.42 3.11 10.42
N SER A 53 -5.71 3.38 10.59
CA SER A 53 -6.68 2.41 11.14
C SER A 53 -7.92 2.33 10.26
N ASP A 54 -8.29 1.12 9.87
CA ASP A 54 -9.55 0.83 9.18
C ASP A 54 -10.49 0.04 10.11
N SER A 55 -11.43 0.75 10.73
CA SER A 55 -12.40 0.15 11.63
C SER A 55 -13.43 -0.75 10.90
N ALA A 56 -13.65 -0.53 9.60
CA ALA A 56 -14.57 -1.35 8.81
C ALA A 56 -13.96 -2.73 8.52
N GLN A 57 -12.70 -2.76 8.13
CA GLN A 57 -11.95 -4.00 7.89
C GLN A 57 -11.32 -4.59 9.17
N GLY A 58 -11.18 -3.80 10.23
CA GLY A 58 -10.70 -4.25 11.55
C GLY A 58 -9.20 -4.43 11.63
N PHE A 59 -8.42 -3.46 11.12
CA PHE A 59 -6.96 -3.49 11.23
C PHE A 59 -6.37 -2.09 11.47
N ALA A 60 -5.11 -2.09 11.91
CA ALA A 60 -4.25 -0.91 11.93
C ALA A 60 -2.87 -1.27 11.39
N ILE A 61 -2.18 -0.29 10.75
CA ILE A 61 -0.83 -0.43 10.23
C ILE A 61 -0.11 0.92 10.23
N GLY A 62 1.19 0.92 10.53
CA GLY A 62 2.05 2.08 10.37
C GLY A 62 2.45 2.29 8.91
N HIS A 63 2.58 3.55 8.52
CA HIS A 63 3.21 3.95 7.27
C HIS A 63 4.10 5.17 7.50
N PRO A 64 5.13 5.44 6.69
CA PRO A 64 5.94 6.64 6.79
C PRO A 64 5.07 7.90 6.72
N GLY A 65 5.28 8.86 7.64
CA GLY A 65 4.44 10.05 7.78
C GLY A 65 4.27 10.88 6.49
N PRO A 66 5.32 11.07 5.67
CA PRO A 66 5.22 11.80 4.40
C PRO A 66 4.43 11.07 3.30
N TRP A 67 4.16 9.75 3.43
CA TRP A 67 3.45 9.00 2.39
C TRP A 67 1.96 9.33 2.38
N THR A 68 1.38 9.40 1.20
CA THR A 68 -0.02 9.71 0.99
C THR A 68 -0.82 8.46 0.61
N GLN A 69 -2.06 8.38 1.08
CA GLN A 69 -2.96 7.30 0.73
C GLN A 69 -3.42 7.43 -0.73
N ASP A 70 -3.27 6.36 -1.50
CA ASP A 70 -3.87 6.22 -2.85
C ASP A 70 -5.30 5.71 -2.70
N THR A 71 -6.27 6.62 -2.77
CA THR A 71 -7.71 6.31 -2.61
C THR A 71 -8.32 5.61 -3.83
N THR A 72 -7.57 5.47 -4.94
CA THR A 72 -8.00 4.70 -6.12
C THR A 72 -7.80 3.20 -5.97
N PHE A 73 -6.98 2.79 -4.98
CA PHE A 73 -6.75 1.39 -4.66
C PHE A 73 -7.95 0.82 -3.87
N THR A 74 -8.60 -0.20 -4.40
CA THR A 74 -9.87 -0.73 -3.86
C THR A 74 -9.77 -2.07 -3.14
N ASN A 75 -8.63 -2.78 -3.28
CA ASN A 75 -8.45 -4.12 -2.71
C ASN A 75 -7.87 -4.11 -1.29
N GLY A 76 -7.85 -2.97 -0.63
CA GLY A 76 -7.24 -2.76 0.67
C GLY A 76 -6.80 -1.31 0.85
N VAL A 77 -5.62 -1.08 1.41
CA VAL A 77 -5.03 0.26 1.53
C VAL A 77 -3.69 0.31 0.79
N LYS A 78 -3.39 1.47 0.19
CA LYS A 78 -2.11 1.75 -0.46
C LYS A 78 -1.61 3.13 -0.03
N PHE A 79 -0.31 3.22 0.28
CA PHE A 79 0.40 4.47 0.54
C PHE A 79 1.56 4.61 -0.44
N VAL A 80 1.83 5.86 -0.85
CA VAL A 80 2.84 6.19 -1.86
C VAL A 80 3.68 7.36 -1.36
N GLY A 81 5.01 7.22 -1.44
CA GLY A 81 6.00 8.23 -1.11
C GLY A 81 7.07 8.33 -2.21
N GLY A 82 6.83 9.12 -3.26
CA GLY A 82 7.72 9.17 -4.41
C GLY A 82 7.71 7.88 -5.23
N ASP A 83 8.85 7.20 -5.30
CA ASP A 83 8.99 5.90 -5.99
C ASP A 83 8.80 4.70 -5.06
N ASP A 84 8.69 4.97 -3.74
CA ASP A 84 8.36 3.97 -2.73
C ASP A 84 6.84 3.86 -2.56
N TRP A 85 6.36 2.65 -2.27
CA TRP A 85 4.96 2.44 -1.94
C TRP A 85 4.74 1.15 -1.15
N MET A 86 3.61 1.09 -0.47
CA MET A 86 3.13 -0.13 0.19
C MET A 86 1.66 -0.38 -0.09
N THR A 87 1.27 -1.66 -0.09
CA THR A 87 -0.13 -2.09 -0.06
C THR A 87 -0.36 -3.07 1.08
N LEU A 88 -1.55 -3.04 1.67
CA LEU A 88 -2.06 -4.07 2.55
C LEU A 88 -3.39 -4.57 2.02
N GLU A 89 -3.46 -5.85 1.71
CA GLU A 89 -4.62 -6.53 1.13
C GLU A 89 -5.01 -7.72 2.01
N PHE A 90 -6.26 -8.18 1.88
CA PHE A 90 -6.74 -9.36 2.60
C PHE A 90 -7.31 -10.38 1.62
N VAL A 91 -6.93 -11.64 1.83
CA VAL A 91 -7.44 -12.76 1.04
C VAL A 91 -7.96 -13.86 1.95
N THR A 92 -8.95 -14.60 1.45
CA THR A 92 -9.45 -15.81 2.11
C THR A 92 -8.96 -17.00 1.29
N PRO A 93 -7.92 -17.71 1.72
CA PRO A 93 -7.43 -18.89 1.02
C PRO A 93 -8.41 -20.05 1.12
N SER A 94 -8.19 -21.11 0.33
CA SER A 94 -8.91 -22.37 0.48
C SER A 94 -8.66 -22.97 1.85
N ALA A 95 -9.66 -23.68 2.40
CA ALA A 95 -9.55 -24.28 3.71
C ALA A 95 -8.32 -25.21 3.84
N GLY A 96 -7.57 -25.05 4.92
CA GLY A 96 -6.34 -25.81 5.18
C GLY A 96 -5.07 -25.30 4.48
N THR A 97 -5.15 -24.18 3.74
CA THR A 97 -3.96 -23.55 3.16
C THR A 97 -3.26 -22.72 4.24
N ASP A 98 -2.00 -23.01 4.50
CA ASP A 98 -1.13 -22.18 5.35
C ASP A 98 -0.46 -21.05 4.56
N ALA A 99 0.21 -20.12 5.25
CA ALA A 99 0.85 -18.96 4.65
C ALA A 99 1.96 -19.34 3.65
N MET A 100 2.73 -20.41 3.90
CA MET A 100 3.80 -20.86 3.01
C MET A 100 3.23 -21.41 1.70
N ASN A 101 2.24 -22.30 1.79
CA ASN A 101 1.58 -22.87 0.61
C ASN A 101 0.89 -21.80 -0.21
N TYR A 102 0.25 -20.82 0.46
CA TYR A 102 -0.35 -19.68 -0.24
C TYR A 102 0.72 -18.84 -0.95
N ALA A 103 1.80 -18.44 -0.26
CA ALA A 103 2.89 -17.67 -0.84
C ALA A 103 3.50 -18.35 -2.07
N GLN A 104 3.73 -19.66 -2.00
CA GLN A 104 4.23 -20.44 -3.14
C GLN A 104 3.28 -20.41 -4.33
N SER A 105 1.97 -20.51 -4.10
CA SER A 105 0.96 -20.44 -5.17
C SER A 105 0.83 -19.04 -5.76
N ASP A 106 1.02 -17.99 -4.96
CA ASP A 106 0.90 -16.58 -5.37
C ASP A 106 2.10 -16.11 -6.23
N ILE A 107 3.25 -16.78 -6.20
CA ILE A 107 4.43 -16.41 -7.00
C ILE A 107 4.10 -16.29 -8.50
N VAL A 108 3.21 -17.12 -9.02
CA VAL A 108 2.78 -17.05 -10.43
C VAL A 108 2.09 -15.71 -10.70
N ALA A 109 1.17 -15.29 -9.84
CA ALA A 109 0.47 -14.01 -9.97
C ALA A 109 1.44 -12.83 -9.77
N VAL A 110 2.35 -12.92 -8.80
CA VAL A 110 3.40 -11.92 -8.54
C VAL A 110 4.31 -11.75 -9.76
N THR A 111 4.72 -12.86 -10.39
CA THR A 111 5.56 -12.82 -11.61
C THR A 111 4.87 -12.08 -12.77
N VAL A 112 3.55 -12.22 -12.88
CA VAL A 112 2.77 -11.50 -13.91
C VAL A 112 2.59 -10.02 -13.56
N ALA A 113 2.37 -9.73 -12.26
CA ALA A 113 2.14 -8.36 -11.79
C ALA A 113 3.40 -7.50 -11.76
N PHE A 114 4.59 -8.12 -11.64
CA PHE A 114 5.87 -7.44 -11.50
C PHE A 114 6.84 -7.83 -12.64
N PRO A 115 6.87 -7.10 -13.76
CA PRO A 115 7.79 -7.33 -14.85
C PRO A 115 9.24 -7.40 -14.37
N GLY A 116 10.06 -8.27 -14.96
CA GLY A 116 11.45 -8.45 -14.54
C GLY A 116 11.62 -9.19 -13.20
N PHE A 117 10.55 -9.82 -12.66
CA PHE A 117 10.58 -10.54 -11.39
C PHE A 117 11.75 -11.50 -11.28
N LYS A 118 12.49 -11.36 -10.17
CA LYS A 118 13.55 -12.29 -9.77
C LYS A 118 13.42 -12.56 -8.27
N GLN A 119 13.05 -13.78 -7.92
CA GLN A 119 12.96 -14.19 -6.51
C GLN A 119 14.34 -14.16 -5.86
N LEU A 120 14.44 -13.55 -4.69
CA LEU A 120 15.63 -13.52 -3.84
C LEU A 120 15.49 -14.51 -2.67
N SER A 121 14.32 -14.54 -2.05
CA SER A 121 14.05 -15.39 -0.89
C SER A 121 12.57 -15.76 -0.80
N LEU A 122 12.29 -16.87 -0.11
CA LEU A 122 10.97 -17.23 0.40
C LEU A 122 11.18 -17.98 1.72
N ALA A 123 10.86 -17.37 2.85
CA ALA A 123 11.14 -17.94 4.16
C ALA A 123 10.13 -17.46 5.22
N ALA A 124 10.01 -18.22 6.31
CA ALA A 124 9.28 -17.76 7.48
C ALA A 124 10.01 -16.57 8.12
N SER A 125 9.23 -15.56 8.54
CA SER A 125 9.75 -14.46 9.33
C SER A 125 10.12 -14.93 10.72
N THR A 126 11.25 -14.44 11.24
CA THR A 126 11.67 -14.66 12.64
C THR A 126 11.11 -13.60 13.58
N GLU A 127 10.63 -12.48 13.05
CA GLU A 127 10.23 -11.30 13.82
C GLU A 127 8.73 -11.04 13.71
N VAL A 128 8.17 -11.11 12.50
CA VAL A 128 6.71 -10.96 12.29
C VAL A 128 6.04 -12.31 12.47
N LYS A 129 5.24 -12.43 13.53
CA LYS A 129 4.60 -13.70 13.90
C LYS A 129 3.67 -14.21 12.78
N ASN A 130 3.72 -15.52 12.52
CA ASN A 130 2.89 -16.21 11.52
C ASN A 130 3.04 -15.64 10.09
N ALA A 131 4.18 -15.02 9.77
CA ALA A 131 4.43 -14.46 8.46
C ALA A 131 5.44 -15.28 7.65
N ILE A 132 5.20 -15.33 6.35
CA ILE A 132 6.15 -15.76 5.32
C ILE A 132 6.56 -14.51 4.54
N ILE A 133 7.84 -14.37 4.23
CA ILE A 133 8.38 -13.24 3.47
C ILE A 133 8.88 -13.74 2.12
N LEU A 134 8.33 -13.17 1.04
CA LEU A 134 8.86 -13.28 -0.32
C LEU A 134 9.65 -12.01 -0.62
N GLY A 135 10.98 -12.12 -0.70
CA GLY A 135 11.85 -11.07 -1.20
C GLY A 135 12.12 -11.26 -2.69
N PHE A 136 12.00 -10.19 -3.48
CA PHE A 136 12.26 -10.24 -4.92
C PHE A 136 12.66 -8.87 -5.48
N THR A 137 13.30 -8.87 -6.66
CA THR A 137 13.49 -7.65 -7.46
C THR A 137 12.60 -7.69 -8.68
N ALA A 138 12.28 -6.50 -9.20
CA ALA A 138 11.46 -6.33 -10.40
C ALA A 138 11.82 -5.00 -11.11
N ASP A 139 11.31 -4.82 -12.32
CA ASP A 139 11.44 -3.56 -13.04
C ASP A 139 10.47 -2.52 -12.44
N GLY A 140 11.02 -1.41 -11.96
CA GLY A 140 10.28 -0.24 -11.51
C GLY A 140 10.33 0.90 -12.54
N LYS A 141 9.37 1.80 -12.46
CA LYS A 141 9.35 3.03 -13.24
C LYS A 141 9.00 4.21 -12.33
N SER A 142 9.90 5.18 -12.27
CA SER A 142 9.70 6.39 -11.48
C SER A 142 8.47 7.16 -11.97
N ALA A 143 7.56 7.45 -11.05
CA ALA A 143 6.40 8.30 -11.31
C ALA A 143 6.80 9.76 -11.55
N VAL A 144 7.94 10.19 -10.99
CA VAL A 144 8.44 11.57 -11.07
C VAL A 144 9.24 11.80 -12.34
N THR A 145 10.18 10.89 -12.67
CA THR A 145 11.13 11.09 -13.76
C THR A 145 10.82 10.26 -15.01
N GLY A 146 9.95 9.26 -14.89
CA GLY A 146 9.65 8.28 -15.94
C GLY A 146 10.80 7.30 -16.25
N LYS A 147 11.93 7.37 -15.53
CA LYS A 147 13.06 6.47 -15.70
C LYS A 147 12.78 5.10 -15.09
N THR A 148 13.34 4.06 -15.71
CA THR A 148 13.30 2.71 -15.13
C THR A 148 14.38 2.53 -14.06
N PHE A 149 14.08 1.73 -13.06
CA PHE A 149 15.02 1.33 -12.01
C PHE A 149 14.75 -0.13 -11.61
N THR A 150 15.68 -0.76 -10.89
CA THR A 150 15.42 -2.03 -10.23
C THR A 150 14.72 -1.75 -8.91
N ALA A 151 13.50 -2.25 -8.76
CA ALA A 151 12.76 -2.20 -7.51
C ALA A 151 13.12 -3.42 -6.66
N HIS A 152 13.40 -3.21 -5.37
CA HIS A 152 13.40 -4.23 -4.35
C HIS A 152 12.01 -4.31 -3.72
N ASN A 153 11.55 -5.53 -3.44
CA ASN A 153 10.21 -5.77 -2.95
C ASN A 153 10.26 -6.79 -1.81
N GLU A 154 9.53 -6.53 -0.73
CA GLU A 154 9.21 -7.53 0.28
C GLU A 154 7.69 -7.68 0.40
N ARG A 155 7.23 -8.93 0.33
CA ARG A 155 5.82 -9.29 0.41
C ARG A 155 5.63 -10.25 1.58
N TYR A 156 4.94 -9.76 2.61
CA TYR A 156 4.63 -10.51 3.83
C TYR A 156 3.26 -11.14 3.69
N TYR A 157 3.18 -12.45 3.90
CA TYR A 157 1.93 -13.22 3.98
C TYR A 157 1.70 -13.57 5.43
N ILE A 158 0.82 -12.85 6.10
CA ILE A 158 0.57 -12.95 7.55
C ILE A 158 -0.71 -13.73 7.77
N MET A 159 -0.61 -14.96 8.30
CA MET A 159 -1.78 -15.78 8.64
C MET A 159 -2.49 -15.22 9.86
N LEU A 160 -3.76 -14.89 9.71
CA LEU A 160 -4.63 -14.37 10.76
C LEU A 160 -5.35 -15.49 11.50
N ALA A 161 -5.81 -15.19 12.72
CA ALA A 161 -6.53 -16.17 13.54
C ALA A 161 -7.89 -16.60 12.97
N ASP A 162 -8.51 -15.78 12.11
CA ASP A 162 -9.76 -16.07 11.42
C ASP A 162 -9.58 -16.86 10.11
N GLY A 163 -8.34 -17.24 9.78
CA GLY A 163 -7.99 -18.01 8.58
C GLY A 163 -7.78 -17.16 7.32
N ARG A 164 -7.92 -15.83 7.37
CA ARG A 164 -7.50 -14.94 6.29
C ARG A 164 -5.98 -14.79 6.27
N ILE A 165 -5.46 -14.31 5.15
CA ILE A 165 -4.08 -13.88 5.02
C ILE A 165 -4.08 -12.37 4.75
N ALA A 166 -3.38 -11.61 5.58
CA ALA A 166 -3.02 -10.23 5.28
C ALA A 166 -1.75 -10.24 4.42
N ILE A 167 -1.77 -9.52 3.32
CA ILE A 167 -0.65 -9.44 2.37
C ILE A 167 -0.16 -8.00 2.37
N LEU A 168 0.97 -7.77 3.03
CA LEU A 168 1.68 -6.49 3.01
C LEU A 168 2.76 -6.57 1.95
N THR A 169 2.72 -5.68 0.95
CA THR A 169 3.80 -5.53 -0.05
C THR A 169 4.41 -4.15 0.12
N VAL A 170 5.73 -4.08 0.26
CA VAL A 170 6.49 -2.83 0.30
C VAL A 170 7.51 -2.85 -0.83
N VAL A 171 7.59 -1.76 -1.56
CA VAL A 171 8.38 -1.60 -2.78
C VAL A 171 9.17 -0.32 -2.68
N GLY A 172 10.43 -0.36 -3.07
CA GLY A 172 11.29 0.81 -3.21
C GLY A 172 12.45 0.56 -4.15
N PRO A 173 13.12 1.60 -4.65
CA PRO A 173 14.32 1.48 -5.45
C PRO A 173 15.44 0.72 -4.73
N GLU A 174 16.06 -0.27 -5.40
CA GLU A 174 17.05 -1.16 -4.79
C GLU A 174 18.25 -0.43 -4.16
N ASN A 175 18.66 0.70 -4.74
CA ASN A 175 19.83 1.45 -4.30
C ASN A 175 19.67 2.17 -2.96
N HIS A 176 18.43 2.34 -2.47
CA HIS A 176 18.14 2.94 -1.16
C HIS A 176 17.01 2.19 -0.40
N TYR A 177 16.82 0.91 -0.74
CA TYR A 177 15.81 0.09 -0.06
C TYR A 177 16.19 -0.18 1.41
N ASP A 178 15.36 0.31 2.32
CA ASP A 178 15.53 0.15 3.76
C ASP A 178 14.76 -1.07 4.29
N ARG A 179 15.46 -2.20 4.45
CA ARG A 179 14.85 -3.41 5.00
C ARG A 179 14.40 -3.29 6.45
N GLU A 180 15.13 -2.51 7.25
CA GLU A 180 14.77 -2.33 8.67
C GLU A 180 13.48 -1.54 8.79
N GLY A 181 13.35 -0.45 8.07
CA GLY A 181 12.11 0.33 8.03
C GLY A 181 10.92 -0.47 7.48
N VAL A 182 11.13 -1.31 6.47
CA VAL A 182 10.08 -2.21 5.93
C VAL A 182 9.64 -3.23 6.97
N ARG A 183 10.57 -3.85 7.69
CA ARG A 183 10.28 -4.74 8.81
C ARG A 183 9.51 -4.00 9.91
N ASP A 184 9.91 -2.80 10.24
CA ASP A 184 9.26 -1.99 11.28
C ASP A 184 7.83 -1.65 10.89
N ILE A 185 7.54 -1.34 9.61
CA ILE A 185 6.17 -1.24 9.09
C ILE A 185 5.40 -2.54 9.36
N ALA A 186 5.96 -3.69 8.98
CA ALA A 186 5.29 -4.98 9.14
C ALA A 186 5.00 -5.33 10.62
N LEU A 187 5.88 -4.92 11.54
CA LEU A 187 5.71 -5.12 12.99
C LEU A 187 4.58 -4.25 13.58
N THR A 188 4.19 -3.15 12.93
CA THR A 188 3.06 -2.32 13.39
C THR A 188 1.70 -2.91 13.04
N PHE A 189 1.64 -3.90 12.15
CA PHE A 189 0.37 -4.48 11.72
C PHE A 189 -0.37 -5.15 12.88
N GLN A 190 -1.64 -4.78 13.06
CA GLN A 190 -2.51 -5.29 14.11
C GLN A 190 -3.93 -5.55 13.58
N VAL A 191 -4.54 -6.65 14.01
CA VAL A 191 -5.97 -6.89 13.86
C VAL A 191 -6.68 -6.26 15.04
N THR A 192 -7.69 -5.42 14.80
CA THR A 192 -8.38 -4.60 15.81
C THR A 192 -9.79 -5.09 16.14
N LYS A 193 -10.22 -6.21 15.52
CA LYS A 193 -11.52 -6.88 15.78
C LYS A 193 -11.31 -8.32 16.18
#